data_07af00a31645352424525b8d60b32524
#
_entry.id   07af00a31645352424525b8d60b32524
#
_cell.length_a   1.000
_cell.length_b   1.000
_cell.length_c   1.000
_cell.angle_alpha   90.00
_cell.angle_beta   90.00
_cell.angle_gamma   90.00
#
_symmetry.space_group_name_H-M   'P 1'
#
loop_
_entity.id
_entity.type
_entity.pdbx_description
1 polymer ?
#
loop_
_entity_poly.entity_id
_entity_poly.type
_entity_poly.pdbx_seq_one_letter_code
_entity_poly.pdbx_strand_id
1 'polypeptide(L)'
;LAIILVGVCEVAGIYLLHHKLTIPAERMSTAMIVLQFSILGIFLGITQVPYSAVIVAREKFTIYAYTSLVTTIYSLFSAIYVKYTSMDKLIVYTVLGAISNVAVIVYLRYYCIQKFQEVHLLRRVSFLRLKPIMSFVAWELFGNFCVAIYNQSRNYLVNVFFGLRYNTSTSVATTVSGAVGGFTNPIQTAFSPSVTKQYAQGNLTEMQRALNTNLLFTSIVFSLFAVPVAFNAETLFQLWLGSMPIDAAHVLRFILLTTFFSIMTEPFAKSIHATGKMQLISIVGGFYLLVQFIIIYWLYSTYHNYLHAFMVIAIGGFGEIFQRAAILKRVLPELPQRPLFFTMAKVSITVLVATFPVFAVEGYISHSFLRLVLTTLLYIVSLGGLAYTLLLSKQERKAVLEFLQKQLQKFNLRKKRQ
;
A
#
# COMPACT_ATOMS: atom_id res chain seq x y z
N LEU A 1 -25.11 4.94 7.16
CA LEU A 1 -24.35 4.31 6.06
C LEU A 1 -23.81 2.94 6.48
N ALA A 2 -23.10 2.81 7.63
CA ALA A 2 -22.56 1.52 8.09
C ALA A 2 -23.66 0.44 8.22
N ILE A 3 -24.80 0.76 8.83
CA ILE A 3 -25.93 -0.18 9.01
C ILE A 3 -26.48 -0.63 7.66
N ILE A 4 -26.64 0.29 6.69
CA ILE A 4 -27.13 -0.04 5.35
C ILE A 4 -26.14 -0.98 4.64
N LEU A 5 -24.84 -0.68 4.69
CA LEU A 5 -23.82 -1.54 4.08
C LEU A 5 -23.77 -2.91 4.73
N VAL A 6 -23.86 -2.99 6.05
CA VAL A 6 -23.95 -4.26 6.77
C VAL A 6 -25.17 -5.07 6.32
N GLY A 7 -26.35 -4.45 6.23
CA GLY A 7 -27.54 -5.13 5.75
C GLY A 7 -27.41 -5.66 4.31
N VAL A 8 -26.80 -4.88 3.43
CA VAL A 8 -26.51 -5.32 2.04
C VAL A 8 -25.51 -6.49 2.04
N CYS A 9 -24.41 -6.39 2.82
CA CYS A 9 -23.41 -7.47 2.93
C CYS A 9 -24.00 -8.75 3.52
N GLU A 10 -24.90 -8.63 4.50
CA GLU A 10 -25.61 -9.77 5.09
C GLU A 10 -26.45 -10.50 4.08
N VAL A 11 -27.38 -9.78 3.42
CA VAL A 11 -28.28 -10.36 2.41
C VAL A 11 -27.48 -10.94 1.23
N ALA A 12 -26.56 -10.18 0.68
CA ALA A 12 -25.73 -10.63 -0.43
C ALA A 12 -24.83 -11.81 -0.04
N GLY A 13 -24.21 -11.76 1.14
CA GLY A 13 -23.34 -12.82 1.65
C GLY A 13 -24.07 -14.15 1.86
N ILE A 14 -25.24 -14.12 2.50
CA ILE A 14 -26.09 -15.30 2.70
C ILE A 14 -26.56 -15.87 1.35
N TYR A 15 -27.02 -15.00 0.43
CA TYR A 15 -27.43 -15.43 -0.90
C TYR A 15 -26.31 -16.12 -1.65
N LEU A 16 -25.09 -15.55 -1.64
CA LEU A 16 -23.92 -16.12 -2.32
C LEU A 16 -23.52 -17.45 -1.71
N LEU A 17 -23.50 -17.57 -0.38
CA LEU A 17 -23.16 -18.81 0.31
C LEU A 17 -24.12 -19.96 -0.05
N HIS A 18 -25.42 -19.70 -0.15
CA HIS A 18 -26.41 -20.74 -0.40
C HIS A 18 -26.66 -21.05 -1.89
N HIS A 19 -26.45 -20.10 -2.80
CA HIS A 19 -26.87 -20.26 -4.20
C HIS A 19 -25.75 -20.23 -5.23
N LYS A 20 -24.59 -19.67 -4.91
CA LYS A 20 -23.54 -19.45 -5.90
C LYS A 20 -22.20 -20.15 -5.57
N LEU A 21 -21.92 -20.33 -4.29
CA LEU A 21 -20.66 -20.93 -3.88
C LEU A 21 -20.82 -22.44 -3.67
N THR A 22 -19.91 -23.22 -4.23
CA THR A 22 -19.85 -24.68 -4.05
C THR A 22 -19.11 -25.01 -2.75
N ILE A 23 -19.82 -24.89 -1.63
CA ILE A 23 -19.26 -25.18 -0.30
C ILE A 23 -19.79 -26.56 0.12
N PRO A 24 -18.92 -27.49 0.59
CA PRO A 24 -19.37 -28.76 1.16
C PRO A 24 -20.33 -28.52 2.33
N ALA A 25 -21.40 -29.33 2.42
CA ALA A 25 -22.45 -29.18 3.45
C ALA A 25 -21.87 -29.18 4.88
N GLU A 26 -20.83 -29.98 5.13
CA GLU A 26 -20.12 -30.06 6.41
C GLU A 26 -19.41 -28.74 6.81
N ARG A 27 -19.08 -27.91 5.82
CA ARG A 27 -18.37 -26.64 5.99
C ARG A 27 -19.27 -25.41 5.96
N MET A 28 -20.56 -25.58 5.72
CA MET A 28 -21.52 -24.46 5.61
C MET A 28 -21.63 -23.66 6.91
N SER A 29 -21.67 -24.34 8.06
CA SER A 29 -21.69 -23.69 9.37
C SER A 29 -20.42 -22.86 9.64
N THR A 30 -19.26 -23.40 9.29
CA THR A 30 -17.98 -22.68 9.38
C THR A 30 -17.99 -21.43 8.49
N ALA A 31 -18.46 -21.56 7.24
CA ALA A 31 -18.54 -20.43 6.31
C ALA A 31 -19.49 -19.33 6.79
N MET A 32 -20.62 -19.71 7.42
CA MET A 32 -21.55 -18.76 8.01
C MET A 32 -20.92 -18.00 9.19
N ILE A 33 -20.21 -18.68 10.08
CA ILE A 33 -19.48 -18.05 11.19
C ILE A 33 -18.46 -17.04 10.65
N VAL A 34 -17.67 -17.42 9.65
CA VAL A 34 -16.68 -16.54 9.03
C VAL A 34 -17.36 -15.31 8.42
N LEU A 35 -18.50 -15.47 7.74
CA LEU A 35 -19.27 -14.37 7.18
C LEU A 35 -19.69 -13.39 8.28
N GLN A 36 -20.26 -13.88 9.40
CA GLN A 36 -20.73 -13.03 10.50
C GLN A 36 -19.59 -12.20 11.12
N PHE A 37 -18.44 -12.83 11.40
CA PHE A 37 -17.28 -12.11 11.92
C PHE A 37 -16.70 -11.11 10.90
N SER A 38 -16.76 -11.41 9.61
CA SER A 38 -16.33 -10.49 8.55
C SER A 38 -17.25 -9.26 8.48
N ILE A 39 -18.56 -9.45 8.57
CA ILE A 39 -19.55 -8.36 8.59
C ILE A 39 -19.39 -7.49 9.84
N LEU A 40 -19.16 -8.10 11.00
CA LEU A 40 -18.83 -7.38 12.23
C LEU A 40 -17.56 -6.54 12.04
N GLY A 41 -16.53 -7.09 11.40
CA GLY A 41 -15.30 -6.39 11.07
C GLY A 41 -15.54 -5.17 10.16
N ILE A 42 -16.40 -5.30 9.16
CA ILE A 42 -16.81 -4.19 8.26
C ILE A 42 -17.51 -3.10 9.05
N PHE A 43 -18.47 -3.44 9.88
CA PHE A 43 -19.20 -2.48 10.72
C PHE A 43 -18.27 -1.70 11.65
N LEU A 44 -17.42 -2.42 12.36
CA LEU A 44 -16.45 -1.83 13.28
C LEU A 44 -15.43 -0.94 12.53
N GLY A 45 -14.94 -1.40 11.37
CA GLY A 45 -14.01 -0.65 10.53
C GLY A 45 -14.60 0.68 10.05
N ILE A 46 -15.82 0.69 9.51
CA ILE A 46 -16.48 1.91 9.05
C ILE A 46 -16.69 2.90 10.21
N THR A 47 -17.16 2.41 11.37
CA THR A 47 -17.38 3.25 12.53
C THR A 47 -16.09 3.73 13.21
N GLN A 48 -14.94 3.13 12.88
CA GLN A 48 -13.62 3.53 13.36
C GLN A 48 -13.02 4.69 12.57
N VAL A 49 -13.43 4.90 11.31
CA VAL A 49 -12.84 5.91 10.41
C VAL A 49 -12.75 7.31 11.03
N PRO A 50 -13.78 7.87 11.69
CA PRO A 50 -13.69 9.20 12.30
C PRO A 50 -12.60 9.30 13.37
N TYR A 51 -12.45 8.28 14.21
CA TYR A 51 -11.44 8.26 15.27
C TYR A 51 -10.02 8.17 14.68
N SER A 52 -9.83 7.34 13.66
CA SER A 52 -8.57 7.26 12.93
C SER A 52 -8.21 8.59 12.26
N ALA A 53 -9.18 9.28 11.67
CA ALA A 53 -8.99 10.58 11.05
C ALA A 53 -8.51 11.64 12.08
N VAL A 54 -9.05 11.66 13.29
CA VAL A 54 -8.60 12.58 14.37
C VAL A 54 -7.14 12.29 14.76
N ILE A 55 -6.76 11.02 14.92
CA ILE A 55 -5.37 10.64 15.28
C ILE A 55 -4.39 11.11 14.19
N VAL A 56 -4.73 10.91 12.91
CA VAL A 56 -3.92 11.35 11.77
C VAL A 56 -3.85 12.87 11.69
N ALA A 57 -4.99 13.56 11.83
CA ALA A 57 -5.05 15.03 11.80
C ALA A 57 -4.25 15.69 12.94
N ARG A 58 -4.15 15.01 14.09
CA ARG A 58 -3.35 15.44 15.25
C ARG A 58 -1.90 14.92 15.22
N GLU A 59 -1.49 14.27 14.13
CA GLU A 59 -0.15 13.74 13.90
C GLU A 59 0.35 12.77 15.00
N LYS A 60 -0.58 12.06 15.68
CA LYS A 60 -0.25 11.13 16.77
C LYS A 60 0.12 9.74 16.25
N PHE A 61 1.07 9.67 15.32
CA PHE A 61 1.49 8.42 14.66
C PHE A 61 2.13 7.39 15.60
N THR A 62 2.65 7.83 16.74
CA THR A 62 3.25 6.95 17.76
C THR A 62 2.25 5.88 18.24
N ILE A 63 0.95 6.24 18.34
CA ILE A 63 -0.10 5.30 18.75
C ILE A 63 -0.33 4.23 17.71
N TYR A 64 -0.33 4.61 16.43
CA TYR A 64 -0.41 3.64 15.34
C TYR A 64 0.79 2.70 15.33
N ALA A 65 2.00 3.20 15.60
CA ALA A 65 3.18 2.36 15.68
C ALA A 65 3.07 1.32 16.80
N TYR A 66 2.65 1.72 18.01
CA TYR A 66 2.45 0.79 19.12
C TYR A 66 1.33 -0.22 18.86
N THR A 67 0.18 0.23 18.38
CA THR A 67 -0.94 -0.69 18.07
C THR A 67 -0.56 -1.66 16.95
N SER A 68 0.15 -1.21 15.93
CA SER A 68 0.64 -2.06 14.84
C SER A 68 1.63 -3.13 15.35
N LEU A 69 2.56 -2.76 16.24
CA LEU A 69 3.48 -3.73 16.85
C LEU A 69 2.73 -4.78 17.66
N VAL A 70 1.80 -4.35 18.51
CA VAL A 70 1.00 -5.27 19.34
C VAL A 70 0.17 -6.21 18.47
N THR A 71 -0.50 -5.68 17.42
CA THR A 71 -1.28 -6.54 16.51
C THR A 71 -0.42 -7.50 15.71
N THR A 72 0.78 -7.10 15.30
CA THR A 72 1.71 -7.98 14.60
C THR A 72 2.18 -9.12 15.48
N ILE A 73 2.57 -8.83 16.73
CA ILE A 73 2.96 -9.85 17.71
C ILE A 73 1.78 -10.78 18.00
N TYR A 74 0.59 -10.24 18.21
CA TYR A 74 -0.62 -11.04 18.44
C TYR A 74 -0.95 -11.94 17.23
N SER A 75 -0.84 -11.42 15.98
CA SER A 75 -1.10 -12.22 14.79
C SER A 75 -0.10 -13.37 14.62
N LEU A 76 1.16 -13.17 15.01
CA LEU A 76 2.17 -14.22 15.03
C LEU A 76 1.80 -15.32 16.03
N PHE A 77 1.46 -14.95 17.27
CA PHE A 77 1.00 -15.92 18.27
C PHE A 77 -0.27 -16.65 17.84
N SER A 78 -1.22 -15.93 17.22
CA SER A 78 -2.45 -16.52 16.69
C SER A 78 -2.15 -17.57 15.61
N ALA A 79 -1.23 -17.26 14.69
CA ALA A 79 -0.82 -18.19 13.63
C ALA A 79 -0.15 -19.46 14.20
N ILE A 80 0.71 -19.30 15.22
CA ILE A 80 1.34 -20.42 15.93
C ILE A 80 0.27 -21.25 16.64
N TYR A 81 -0.66 -20.63 17.35
CA TYR A 81 -1.75 -21.33 18.05
C TYR A 81 -2.64 -22.12 17.10
N VAL A 82 -3.01 -21.54 15.94
CA VAL A 82 -3.80 -22.21 14.89
C VAL A 82 -3.09 -23.44 14.34
N LYS A 83 -1.75 -23.46 14.30
CA LYS A 83 -0.98 -24.63 13.85
C LYS A 83 -1.20 -25.84 14.77
N TYR A 84 -1.28 -25.62 16.07
CA TYR A 84 -1.32 -26.68 17.08
C TYR A 84 -2.73 -27.00 17.61
N THR A 85 -3.75 -26.22 17.26
CA THR A 85 -5.13 -26.46 17.71
C THR A 85 -5.73 -27.69 17.06
N SER A 86 -6.56 -28.42 17.81
CA SER A 86 -7.40 -29.52 17.35
C SER A 86 -8.77 -29.06 16.83
N MET A 87 -9.14 -27.81 17.10
CA MET A 87 -10.39 -27.20 16.64
C MET A 87 -10.30 -26.83 15.15
N ASP A 88 -11.46 -26.49 14.53
CA ASP A 88 -11.47 -25.98 13.16
C ASP A 88 -10.59 -24.74 13.04
N LYS A 89 -9.49 -24.89 12.28
CA LYS A 89 -8.46 -23.87 12.14
C LYS A 89 -8.98 -22.55 11.56
N LEU A 90 -9.99 -22.63 10.67
CA LEU A 90 -10.57 -21.46 10.04
C LEU A 90 -11.40 -20.65 11.03
N ILE A 91 -12.20 -21.34 11.86
CA ILE A 91 -12.99 -20.67 12.93
C ILE A 91 -12.04 -20.01 13.93
N VAL A 92 -11.05 -20.76 14.43
CA VAL A 92 -10.09 -20.24 15.41
C VAL A 92 -9.34 -19.03 14.88
N TYR A 93 -8.85 -19.08 13.64
CA TYR A 93 -8.17 -17.95 13.01
C TYR A 93 -9.07 -16.72 12.90
N THR A 94 -10.33 -16.91 12.47
CA THR A 94 -11.31 -15.84 12.31
C THR A 94 -11.67 -15.19 13.65
N VAL A 95 -11.90 -15.98 14.67
CA VAL A 95 -12.25 -15.49 16.02
C VAL A 95 -11.08 -14.73 16.65
N LEU A 96 -9.86 -15.26 16.58
CA LEU A 96 -8.67 -14.58 17.08
C LEU A 96 -8.44 -13.26 16.36
N GLY A 97 -8.58 -13.24 15.03
CA GLY A 97 -8.50 -12.02 14.23
C GLY A 97 -9.54 -10.97 14.63
N ALA A 98 -10.79 -11.41 14.86
CA ALA A 98 -11.86 -10.53 15.29
C ALA A 98 -11.60 -9.94 16.69
N ILE A 99 -11.12 -10.75 17.65
CA ILE A 99 -10.76 -10.29 19.00
C ILE A 99 -9.67 -9.20 18.92
N SER A 100 -8.62 -9.43 18.14
CA SER A 100 -7.56 -8.43 17.95
C SER A 100 -8.10 -7.13 17.37
N ASN A 101 -8.92 -7.22 16.33
CA ASN A 101 -9.52 -6.04 15.69
C ASN A 101 -10.40 -5.24 16.65
N VAL A 102 -11.30 -5.92 17.38
CA VAL A 102 -12.16 -5.30 18.40
C VAL A 102 -11.31 -4.62 19.48
N ALA A 103 -10.28 -5.29 20.00
CA ALA A 103 -9.43 -4.76 21.06
C ALA A 103 -8.72 -3.46 20.61
N VAL A 104 -8.18 -3.43 19.42
CA VAL A 104 -7.54 -2.22 18.85
C VAL A 104 -8.55 -1.09 18.67
N ILE A 105 -9.72 -1.38 18.12
CA ILE A 105 -10.77 -0.39 17.89
C ILE A 105 -11.23 0.22 19.21
N VAL A 106 -11.48 -0.62 20.22
CA VAL A 106 -11.89 -0.16 21.56
C VAL A 106 -10.79 0.72 22.17
N TYR A 107 -9.53 0.29 22.10
CA TYR A 107 -8.40 1.07 22.60
C TYR A 107 -8.27 2.44 21.92
N LEU A 108 -8.32 2.48 20.58
CA LEU A 108 -8.19 3.74 19.83
C LEU A 108 -9.36 4.69 20.10
N ARG A 109 -10.59 4.19 20.21
CA ARG A 109 -11.77 4.99 20.57
C ARG A 109 -11.65 5.56 21.99
N TYR A 110 -11.31 4.72 22.95
CA TYR A 110 -11.08 5.16 24.33
C TYR A 110 -10.02 6.25 24.40
N TYR A 111 -8.89 6.06 23.70
CA TYR A 111 -7.85 7.05 23.62
C TYR A 111 -8.34 8.38 23.02
N CYS A 112 -9.07 8.34 21.90
CA CYS A 112 -9.58 9.54 21.24
C CYS A 112 -10.57 10.29 22.12
N ILE A 113 -11.50 9.59 22.78
CA ILE A 113 -12.50 10.22 23.66
C ILE A 113 -11.83 10.90 24.86
N GLN A 114 -10.78 10.30 25.43
CA GLN A 114 -10.07 10.87 26.58
C GLN A 114 -9.14 12.04 26.23
N LYS A 115 -8.52 12.01 25.06
CA LYS A 115 -7.45 12.97 24.72
C LYS A 115 -7.91 14.12 23.84
N PHE A 116 -9.03 14.00 23.13
CA PHE A 116 -9.49 14.97 22.15
C PHE A 116 -10.90 15.46 22.47
N GLN A 117 -11.01 16.73 22.86
CA GLN A 117 -12.30 17.36 23.22
C GLN A 117 -13.27 17.47 22.05
N GLU A 118 -12.77 17.40 20.80
CA GLU A 118 -13.58 17.49 19.59
C GLU A 118 -14.34 16.18 19.28
N VAL A 119 -14.00 15.09 19.95
CA VAL A 119 -14.61 13.78 19.72
C VAL A 119 -15.90 13.64 20.54
N HIS A 120 -16.97 14.26 20.03
CA HIS A 120 -18.29 14.18 20.64
C HIS A 120 -19.33 13.69 19.62
N LEU A 121 -20.30 12.92 20.09
CA LEU A 121 -21.44 12.50 19.29
C LEU A 121 -22.40 13.71 19.12
N LEU A 122 -22.42 14.29 17.92
CA LEU A 122 -23.34 15.37 17.59
C LEU A 122 -24.76 14.81 17.38
N ARG A 123 -25.70 15.26 18.19
CA ARG A 123 -27.13 14.88 18.05
C ARG A 123 -27.83 15.55 16.87
N ARG A 124 -27.34 16.69 16.39
CA ARG A 124 -27.90 17.41 15.23
C ARG A 124 -26.78 17.77 14.28
N VAL A 125 -26.94 17.33 13.03
CA VAL A 125 -25.98 17.62 11.95
C VAL A 125 -26.67 18.47 10.90
N SER A 126 -26.06 19.59 10.50
CA SER A 126 -26.55 20.46 9.44
C SER A 126 -26.22 19.84 8.07
N PHE A 127 -27.24 19.56 7.28
CA PHE A 127 -27.08 19.00 5.92
C PHE A 127 -26.26 19.92 5.00
N LEU A 128 -26.37 21.24 5.18
CA LEU A 128 -25.57 22.21 4.43
C LEU A 128 -24.06 22.04 4.63
N ARG A 129 -23.64 21.67 5.84
CA ARG A 129 -22.21 21.40 6.16
C ARG A 129 -21.75 20.04 5.64
N LEU A 130 -22.67 19.08 5.49
CA LEU A 130 -22.35 17.76 4.96
C LEU A 130 -22.23 17.73 3.44
N LYS A 131 -22.94 18.56 2.70
CA LYS A 131 -23.01 18.54 1.23
C LYS A 131 -21.62 18.54 0.54
N PRO A 132 -20.67 19.43 0.87
CA PRO A 132 -19.32 19.42 0.28
C PRO A 132 -18.55 18.14 0.63
N ILE A 133 -18.68 17.65 1.88
CA ILE A 133 -18.03 16.42 2.33
C ILE A 133 -18.62 15.22 1.60
N MET A 134 -19.92 15.15 1.45
CA MET A 134 -20.60 14.07 0.71
C MET A 134 -20.21 14.03 -0.76
N SER A 135 -20.04 15.19 -1.39
CA SER A 135 -19.56 15.25 -2.79
C SER A 135 -18.13 14.70 -2.90
N PHE A 136 -17.24 15.12 -2.03
CA PHE A 136 -15.86 14.60 -1.97
C PHE A 136 -15.85 13.08 -1.78
N VAL A 137 -16.59 12.58 -0.77
CA VAL A 137 -16.66 11.14 -0.45
C VAL A 137 -17.28 10.35 -1.60
N ALA A 138 -18.31 10.87 -2.28
CA ALA A 138 -18.94 10.17 -3.41
C ALA A 138 -17.97 9.98 -4.58
N TRP A 139 -17.18 11.00 -4.93
CA TRP A 139 -16.18 10.88 -5.99
C TRP A 139 -15.01 9.97 -5.59
N GLU A 140 -14.58 10.02 -4.33
CA GLU A 140 -13.57 9.12 -3.79
C GLU A 140 -14.04 7.65 -3.82
N LEU A 141 -15.27 7.40 -3.38
CA LEU A 141 -15.90 6.07 -3.46
C LEU A 141 -16.00 5.57 -4.90
N PHE A 142 -16.40 6.43 -5.83
CA PHE A 142 -16.47 6.08 -7.25
C PHE A 142 -15.09 5.68 -7.79
N GLY A 143 -14.05 6.47 -7.51
CA GLY A 143 -12.68 6.15 -7.92
C GLY A 143 -12.20 4.82 -7.36
N ASN A 144 -12.37 4.60 -6.05
CA ASN A 144 -11.99 3.34 -5.39
C ASN A 144 -12.80 2.14 -5.90
N PHE A 145 -14.07 2.33 -6.24
CA PHE A 145 -14.93 1.30 -6.85
C PHE A 145 -14.42 0.89 -8.24
N CYS A 146 -14.02 1.86 -9.07
CA CYS A 146 -13.40 1.57 -10.37
C CYS A 146 -12.11 0.76 -10.20
N VAL A 147 -11.25 1.11 -9.23
CA VAL A 147 -10.03 0.36 -8.92
C VAL A 147 -10.35 -1.06 -8.45
N ALA A 148 -11.33 -1.23 -7.57
CA ALA A 148 -11.74 -2.54 -7.07
C ALA A 148 -12.28 -3.44 -8.19
N ILE A 149 -13.17 -2.92 -9.05
CA ILE A 149 -13.68 -3.64 -10.22
C ILE A 149 -12.53 -4.02 -11.15
N TYR A 150 -11.65 -3.09 -11.48
CA TYR A 150 -10.51 -3.35 -12.35
C TYR A 150 -9.64 -4.51 -11.83
N ASN A 151 -9.30 -4.50 -10.54
CA ASN A 151 -8.49 -5.56 -9.94
C ASN A 151 -9.20 -6.92 -9.95
N GLN A 152 -10.50 -6.97 -9.64
CA GLN A 152 -11.27 -8.22 -9.67
C GLN A 152 -11.48 -8.74 -11.10
N SER A 153 -11.78 -7.83 -12.03
CA SER A 153 -11.94 -8.18 -13.45
C SER A 153 -10.64 -8.73 -14.06
N ARG A 154 -9.50 -8.16 -13.68
CA ARG A 154 -8.20 -8.67 -14.10
C ARG A 154 -7.95 -10.09 -13.56
N ASN A 155 -8.21 -10.34 -12.27
CA ASN A 155 -8.07 -11.67 -11.69
C ASN A 155 -9.03 -12.68 -12.36
N TYR A 156 -10.24 -12.24 -12.72
CA TYR A 156 -11.19 -13.04 -13.47
C TYR A 156 -10.66 -13.39 -14.87
N LEU A 157 -10.12 -12.42 -15.62
CA LEU A 157 -9.52 -12.68 -16.94
C LEU A 157 -8.36 -13.66 -16.84
N VAL A 158 -7.47 -13.52 -15.85
CA VAL A 158 -6.37 -14.48 -15.61
C VAL A 158 -6.93 -15.90 -15.41
N ASN A 159 -8.00 -16.01 -14.63
CA ASN A 159 -8.61 -17.32 -14.38
C ASN A 159 -9.25 -17.94 -15.64
N VAL A 160 -9.97 -17.14 -16.41
CA VAL A 160 -10.67 -17.59 -17.63
C VAL A 160 -9.68 -18.02 -18.71
N PHE A 161 -8.62 -17.26 -18.94
CA PHE A 161 -7.67 -17.53 -20.04
C PHE A 161 -6.55 -18.50 -19.65
N PHE A 162 -6.12 -18.54 -18.38
CA PHE A 162 -4.94 -19.29 -17.95
C PHE A 162 -5.18 -20.25 -16.77
N GLY A 163 -6.31 -20.11 -16.07
CA GLY A 163 -6.71 -21.00 -14.99
C GLY A 163 -6.12 -20.67 -13.60
N LEU A 164 -6.45 -21.52 -12.62
CA LEU A 164 -6.19 -21.28 -11.20
C LEU A 164 -4.69 -21.22 -10.84
N ARG A 165 -3.83 -21.96 -11.54
CA ARG A 165 -2.38 -21.96 -11.26
C ARG A 165 -1.75 -20.57 -11.43
N TYR A 166 -2.15 -19.85 -12.46
CA TYR A 166 -1.67 -18.49 -12.71
C TYR A 166 -2.27 -17.46 -11.73
N ASN A 167 -3.49 -17.69 -11.25
CA ASN A 167 -4.04 -16.89 -10.16
C ASN A 167 -3.24 -17.05 -8.86
N THR A 168 -2.78 -18.27 -8.54
CA THR A 168 -1.90 -18.50 -7.39
C THR A 168 -0.60 -17.71 -7.54
N SER A 169 0.03 -17.72 -8.72
CA SER A 169 1.24 -16.95 -9.02
C SER A 169 1.03 -15.45 -8.81
N THR A 170 -0.11 -14.93 -9.30
CA THR A 170 -0.49 -13.52 -9.08
C THR A 170 -0.66 -13.20 -7.59
N SER A 171 -1.35 -14.05 -6.85
CA SER A 171 -1.65 -13.84 -5.42
C SER A 171 -0.37 -13.85 -4.58
N VAL A 172 0.54 -14.78 -4.85
CA VAL A 172 1.83 -14.87 -4.15
C VAL A 172 2.70 -13.65 -4.44
N ALA A 173 2.80 -13.25 -5.72
CA ALA A 173 3.54 -12.05 -6.12
C ALA A 173 2.95 -10.77 -5.48
N THR A 174 1.62 -10.66 -5.45
CA THR A 174 0.93 -9.53 -4.80
C THR A 174 1.19 -9.49 -3.29
N THR A 175 1.24 -10.65 -2.62
CA THR A 175 1.55 -10.75 -1.19
C THR A 175 2.95 -10.20 -0.89
N VAL A 176 3.96 -10.61 -1.67
CA VAL A 176 5.33 -10.11 -1.51
C VAL A 176 5.42 -8.61 -1.80
N SER A 177 4.80 -8.15 -2.88
CA SER A 177 4.76 -6.72 -3.20
C SER A 177 4.05 -5.90 -2.12
N GLY A 178 2.97 -6.43 -1.54
CA GLY A 178 2.26 -5.82 -0.41
C GLY A 178 3.13 -5.68 0.83
N ALA A 179 3.94 -6.70 1.15
CA ALA A 179 4.90 -6.65 2.25
C ALA A 179 5.95 -5.54 2.02
N VAL A 180 6.49 -5.43 0.79
CA VAL A 180 7.44 -4.37 0.41
C VAL A 180 6.76 -2.99 0.51
N GLY A 181 5.54 -2.84 -0.01
CA GLY A 181 4.77 -1.60 0.06
C GLY A 181 4.43 -1.19 1.51
N GLY A 182 4.30 -2.15 2.41
CA GLY A 182 4.05 -1.90 3.84
C GLY A 182 5.09 -1.00 4.50
N PHE A 183 6.33 -0.98 4.04
CA PHE A 183 7.38 -0.09 4.55
C PHE A 183 7.19 1.37 4.11
N THR A 184 6.49 1.62 3.03
CA THR A 184 6.30 2.98 2.48
C THR A 184 5.03 3.66 2.96
N ASN A 185 3.99 2.89 3.31
CA ASN A 185 2.70 3.42 3.76
C ASN A 185 2.79 4.38 4.96
N PRO A 186 3.56 4.09 6.03
CA PRO A 186 3.72 5.01 7.16
C PRO A 186 4.33 6.34 6.75
N ILE A 187 5.30 6.33 5.83
CA ILE A 187 5.94 7.55 5.32
C ILE A 187 4.91 8.39 4.57
N GLN A 188 4.19 7.79 3.64
CA GLN A 188 3.15 8.50 2.87
C GLN A 188 2.06 9.09 3.77
N THR A 189 1.63 8.35 4.78
CA THR A 189 0.61 8.80 5.74
C THR A 189 1.10 9.98 6.58
N ALA A 190 2.38 9.98 7.01
CA ALA A 190 2.95 11.04 7.81
C ALA A 190 3.04 12.39 7.07
N PHE A 191 3.27 12.37 5.75
CA PHE A 191 3.34 13.60 4.95
C PHE A 191 1.98 14.17 4.54
N SER A 192 0.91 13.37 4.52
CA SER A 192 -0.42 13.80 4.05
C SER A 192 -1.00 15.01 4.80
N PRO A 193 -0.97 15.09 6.15
CA PRO A 193 -1.46 16.27 6.88
C PRO A 193 -0.65 17.52 6.58
N SER A 194 0.67 17.41 6.43
CA SER A 194 1.55 18.53 6.12
C SER A 194 1.19 19.15 4.77
N VAL A 195 0.99 18.33 3.72
CA VAL A 195 0.60 18.80 2.38
C VAL A 195 -0.74 19.55 2.44
N THR A 196 -1.75 18.98 3.10
CA THR A 196 -3.08 19.58 3.21
C THR A 196 -3.04 20.89 4.00
N LYS A 197 -2.26 20.95 5.10
CA LYS A 197 -2.09 22.14 5.92
C LYS A 197 -1.43 23.29 5.15
N GLN A 198 -0.34 23.00 4.42
CA GLN A 198 0.35 24.01 3.63
C GLN A 198 -0.53 24.56 2.49
N TYR A 199 -1.31 23.67 1.85
CA TYR A 199 -2.31 24.10 0.87
C TYR A 199 -3.37 25.04 1.48
N ALA A 200 -3.94 24.67 2.63
CA ALA A 200 -4.94 25.49 3.33
C ALA A 200 -4.41 26.86 3.79
N GLN A 201 -3.10 26.97 4.04
CA GLN A 201 -2.41 28.21 4.37
C GLN A 201 -1.99 29.03 3.13
N GLY A 202 -2.21 28.54 1.91
CA GLY A 202 -1.77 29.18 0.67
C GLY A 202 -0.27 29.09 0.42
N ASN A 203 0.47 28.31 1.21
CA ASN A 203 1.93 28.21 1.11
C ASN A 203 2.36 27.11 0.14
N LEU A 204 2.23 27.36 -1.17
CA LEU A 204 2.54 26.41 -2.22
C LEU A 204 4.03 26.03 -2.27
N THR A 205 4.94 26.89 -1.80
CA THR A 205 6.37 26.59 -1.76
C THR A 205 6.69 25.50 -0.74
N GLU A 206 6.17 25.60 0.48
CA GLU A 206 6.37 24.58 1.51
C GLU A 206 5.59 23.29 1.18
N MET A 207 4.41 23.41 0.55
CA MET A 207 3.69 22.27 0.01
C MET A 207 4.55 21.52 -1.02
N GLN A 208 5.16 22.22 -1.97
CA GLN A 208 6.06 21.64 -2.96
C GLN A 208 7.27 20.94 -2.32
N ARG A 209 7.84 21.56 -1.29
CA ARG A 209 8.96 20.98 -0.53
C ARG A 209 8.53 19.67 0.15
N ALA A 210 7.39 19.66 0.83
CA ALA A 210 6.84 18.46 1.47
C ALA A 210 6.58 17.33 0.48
N LEU A 211 6.03 17.65 -0.71
CA LEU A 211 5.79 16.69 -1.79
C LEU A 211 7.09 16.09 -2.34
N ASN A 212 8.10 16.92 -2.59
CA ASN A 212 9.40 16.44 -3.05
C ASN A 212 10.10 15.55 -2.01
N THR A 213 10.07 15.97 -0.75
CA THR A 213 10.65 15.20 0.36
C THR A 213 9.94 13.84 0.53
N ASN A 214 8.60 13.83 0.50
CA ASN A 214 7.83 12.59 0.55
C ASN A 214 8.18 11.66 -0.61
N LEU A 215 8.20 12.17 -1.85
CA LEU A 215 8.57 11.41 -3.03
C LEU A 215 9.95 10.78 -2.89
N LEU A 216 10.94 11.57 -2.49
CA LEU A 216 12.32 11.12 -2.34
C LEU A 216 12.44 10.00 -1.29
N PHE A 217 11.95 10.23 -0.07
CA PHE A 217 12.05 9.23 1.00
C PHE A 217 11.26 7.96 0.71
N THR A 218 10.04 8.09 0.22
CA THR A 218 9.19 6.93 -0.10
C THR A 218 9.82 6.08 -1.21
N SER A 219 10.36 6.72 -2.24
CA SER A 219 11.00 6.02 -3.37
C SER A 219 12.31 5.33 -2.96
N ILE A 220 13.13 5.96 -2.12
CA ILE A 220 14.37 5.35 -1.60
C ILE A 220 14.02 4.12 -0.75
N VAL A 221 13.10 4.28 0.22
CA VAL A 221 12.70 3.18 1.11
C VAL A 221 12.06 2.04 0.32
N PHE A 222 11.19 2.34 -0.64
CA PHE A 222 10.63 1.32 -1.51
C PHE A 222 11.71 0.58 -2.28
N SER A 223 12.60 1.30 -2.95
CA SER A 223 13.67 0.72 -3.77
C SER A 223 14.62 -0.14 -2.94
N LEU A 224 14.88 0.25 -1.68
CA LEU A 224 15.76 -0.48 -0.76
C LEU A 224 15.32 -1.93 -0.57
N PHE A 225 14.01 -2.18 -0.57
CA PHE A 225 13.43 -3.52 -0.45
C PHE A 225 13.04 -4.12 -1.81
N ALA A 226 12.46 -3.32 -2.70
CA ALA A 226 11.91 -3.79 -3.96
C ALA A 226 12.97 -4.36 -4.92
N VAL A 227 14.12 -3.69 -5.04
CA VAL A 227 15.16 -4.10 -5.97
C VAL A 227 15.81 -5.43 -5.56
N PRO A 228 16.30 -5.62 -4.31
CA PRO A 228 16.82 -6.92 -3.89
C PRO A 228 15.79 -8.06 -4.02
N VAL A 229 14.53 -7.78 -3.69
CA VAL A 229 13.43 -8.75 -3.86
C VAL A 229 13.21 -9.10 -5.33
N ALA A 230 13.25 -8.13 -6.23
CA ALA A 230 13.09 -8.36 -7.68
C ALA A 230 14.24 -9.20 -8.27
N PHE A 231 15.48 -8.93 -7.85
CA PHE A 231 16.65 -9.69 -8.30
C PHE A 231 16.64 -11.13 -7.80
N ASN A 232 16.23 -11.34 -6.55
CA ASN A 232 16.25 -12.67 -5.93
C ASN A 232 14.85 -13.31 -5.83
N ALA A 233 13.92 -12.94 -6.71
CA ALA A 233 12.53 -13.40 -6.66
C ALA A 233 12.39 -14.91 -6.69
N GLU A 234 13.15 -15.60 -7.54
CA GLU A 234 13.15 -17.06 -7.65
C GLU A 234 13.63 -17.73 -6.36
N THR A 235 14.76 -17.26 -5.82
CA THR A 235 15.32 -17.75 -4.55
C THR A 235 14.35 -17.53 -3.40
N LEU A 236 13.72 -16.37 -3.36
CA LEU A 236 12.75 -16.00 -2.32
C LEU A 236 11.53 -16.93 -2.35
N PHE A 237 10.97 -17.20 -3.53
CA PHE A 237 9.83 -18.12 -3.65
C PHE A 237 10.20 -19.56 -3.33
N GLN A 238 11.38 -20.02 -3.74
CA GLN A 238 11.87 -21.36 -3.38
C GLN A 238 12.06 -21.52 -1.87
N LEU A 239 12.64 -20.52 -1.19
CA LEU A 239 12.83 -20.55 0.26
C LEU A 239 11.50 -20.48 1.03
N TRP A 240 10.55 -19.68 0.55
CA TRP A 240 9.28 -19.45 1.25
C TRP A 240 8.27 -20.56 1.03
N LEU A 241 8.11 -21.01 -0.24
CA LEU A 241 7.06 -21.95 -0.63
C LEU A 241 7.57 -23.39 -0.86
N GLY A 242 8.90 -23.58 -0.86
CA GLY A 242 9.51 -24.87 -1.23
C GLY A 242 9.42 -25.20 -2.73
N SER A 243 8.65 -24.45 -3.51
CA SER A 243 8.47 -24.59 -4.96
C SER A 243 8.22 -23.22 -5.58
N MET A 244 8.59 -23.05 -6.83
CA MET A 244 8.37 -21.82 -7.57
C MET A 244 7.07 -21.92 -8.39
N PRO A 245 6.04 -21.07 -8.10
CA PRO A 245 4.86 -21.02 -8.96
C PRO A 245 5.21 -20.46 -10.35
N ILE A 246 4.44 -20.90 -11.36
CA ILE A 246 4.68 -20.56 -12.76
C ILE A 246 4.71 -19.03 -12.93
N ASP A 247 5.77 -18.48 -13.54
CA ASP A 247 5.95 -17.07 -13.84
C ASP A 247 5.85 -16.09 -12.64
N ALA A 248 5.75 -16.60 -11.40
CA ALA A 248 5.56 -15.75 -10.21
C ALA A 248 6.66 -14.71 -10.05
N ALA A 249 7.92 -15.04 -10.38
CA ALA A 249 9.04 -14.10 -10.29
C ALA A 249 8.91 -12.97 -11.32
N HIS A 250 8.52 -13.27 -12.57
CA HIS A 250 8.28 -12.24 -13.57
C HIS A 250 7.11 -11.34 -13.21
N VAL A 251 6.01 -11.91 -12.72
CA VAL A 251 4.84 -11.17 -12.23
C VAL A 251 5.24 -10.24 -11.08
N LEU A 252 6.01 -10.73 -10.12
CA LEU A 252 6.49 -9.92 -9.01
C LEU A 252 7.32 -8.72 -9.49
N ARG A 253 8.23 -8.92 -10.44
CA ARG A 253 9.03 -7.84 -11.03
C ARG A 253 8.15 -6.76 -11.66
N PHE A 254 7.14 -7.13 -12.43
CA PHE A 254 6.19 -6.19 -13.02
C PHE A 254 5.35 -5.47 -11.97
N ILE A 255 4.87 -6.18 -10.94
CA ILE A 255 4.09 -5.56 -9.86
C ILE A 255 4.96 -4.56 -9.06
N LEU A 256 6.20 -4.91 -8.75
CA LEU A 256 7.13 -4.00 -8.06
C LEU A 256 7.43 -2.76 -8.91
N LEU A 257 7.63 -2.93 -10.22
CA LEU A 257 7.82 -1.81 -11.15
C LEU A 257 6.56 -0.91 -11.21
N THR A 258 5.38 -1.50 -11.28
CA THR A 258 4.11 -0.76 -11.23
C THR A 258 3.97 0.01 -9.91
N THR A 259 4.31 -0.62 -8.78
CA THR A 259 4.26 0.03 -7.46
C THR A 259 5.25 1.19 -7.38
N PHE A 260 6.43 1.07 -7.99
CA PHE A 260 7.39 2.17 -8.10
C PHE A 260 6.79 3.36 -8.87
N PHE A 261 6.14 3.13 -10.01
CA PHE A 261 5.43 4.19 -10.74
C PHE A 261 4.25 4.77 -9.94
N SER A 262 3.51 3.94 -9.22
CA SER A 262 2.46 4.42 -8.29
C SER A 262 3.00 5.40 -7.25
N ILE A 263 4.18 5.13 -6.67
CA ILE A 263 4.84 6.04 -5.74
C ILE A 263 5.18 7.38 -6.44
N MET A 264 5.59 7.34 -7.71
CA MET A 264 5.84 8.56 -8.49
C MET A 264 4.57 9.38 -8.74
N THR A 265 3.40 8.74 -8.80
CA THR A 265 2.11 9.45 -9.01
C THR A 265 1.56 10.09 -7.73
N GLU A 266 1.98 9.64 -6.55
CA GLU A 266 1.46 10.08 -5.24
C GLU A 266 1.52 11.59 -5.01
N PRO A 267 2.59 12.33 -5.34
CA PRO A 267 2.62 13.78 -5.12
C PRO A 267 1.52 14.53 -5.88
N PHE A 268 1.21 14.09 -7.09
CA PHE A 268 0.10 14.66 -7.87
C PHE A 268 -1.25 14.34 -7.24
N ALA A 269 -1.46 13.08 -6.84
CA ALA A 269 -2.69 12.65 -6.18
C ALA A 269 -2.92 13.43 -4.88
N LYS A 270 -1.91 13.52 -4.00
CA LYS A 270 -2.01 14.26 -2.73
C LYS A 270 -2.29 15.75 -2.94
N SER A 271 -1.70 16.34 -3.98
CA SER A 271 -1.97 17.72 -4.34
C SER A 271 -3.42 17.93 -4.77
N ILE A 272 -3.98 17.02 -5.58
CA ILE A 272 -5.38 17.07 -5.99
C ILE A 272 -6.31 16.84 -4.79
N HIS A 273 -6.00 15.85 -3.92
CA HIS A 273 -6.75 15.60 -2.69
C HIS A 273 -6.80 16.83 -1.77
N ALA A 274 -5.68 17.54 -1.62
CA ALA A 274 -5.63 18.76 -0.81
C ALA A 274 -6.58 19.86 -1.31
N THR A 275 -6.88 19.91 -2.61
CA THR A 275 -7.85 20.88 -3.18
C THR A 275 -9.32 20.48 -2.94
N GLY A 276 -9.60 19.23 -2.57
CA GLY A 276 -10.94 18.67 -2.46
C GLY A 276 -11.67 18.42 -3.79
N LYS A 277 -11.06 18.70 -4.93
CA LYS A 277 -11.66 18.56 -6.27
C LYS A 277 -11.43 17.16 -6.85
N MET A 278 -12.13 16.15 -6.31
CA MET A 278 -11.91 14.73 -6.65
C MET A 278 -12.56 14.28 -7.95
N GLN A 279 -13.53 15.03 -8.47
CA GLN A 279 -14.35 14.62 -9.62
C GLN A 279 -13.49 14.23 -10.84
N LEU A 280 -12.57 15.11 -11.23
CA LEU A 280 -11.79 14.91 -12.46
C LEU A 280 -10.85 13.70 -12.36
N ILE A 281 -10.16 13.54 -11.22
CA ILE A 281 -9.26 12.40 -11.03
C ILE A 281 -10.00 11.06 -10.99
N SER A 282 -11.19 11.02 -10.39
CA SER A 282 -12.01 9.81 -10.31
C SER A 282 -12.57 9.40 -11.66
N ILE A 283 -13.11 10.35 -12.45
CA ILE A 283 -13.66 10.06 -13.79
C ILE A 283 -12.55 9.64 -14.75
N VAL A 284 -11.50 10.45 -14.87
CA VAL A 284 -10.40 10.17 -15.82
C VAL A 284 -9.63 8.92 -15.41
N GLY A 285 -9.42 8.73 -14.09
CA GLY A 285 -8.81 7.51 -13.56
C GLY A 285 -9.63 6.27 -13.85
N GLY A 286 -10.95 6.31 -13.62
CA GLY A 286 -11.85 5.20 -13.94
C GLY A 286 -11.85 4.84 -15.42
N PHE A 287 -11.91 5.84 -16.31
CA PHE A 287 -11.81 5.64 -17.76
C PHE A 287 -10.45 5.06 -18.16
N TYR A 288 -9.37 5.53 -17.55
CA TYR A 288 -8.01 5.01 -17.78
C TYR A 288 -7.89 3.51 -17.44
N LEU A 289 -8.46 3.09 -16.33
CA LEU A 289 -8.49 1.68 -15.93
C LEU A 289 -9.35 0.83 -16.88
N LEU A 290 -10.45 1.37 -17.38
CA LEU A 290 -11.29 0.70 -18.37
C LEU A 290 -10.54 0.47 -19.69
N VAL A 291 -9.80 1.46 -20.17
CA VAL A 291 -8.94 1.31 -21.36
C VAL A 291 -7.88 0.24 -21.15
N GLN A 292 -7.20 0.22 -19.99
CA GLN A 292 -6.24 -0.85 -19.68
C GLN A 292 -6.90 -2.23 -19.67
N PHE A 293 -8.10 -2.36 -19.09
CA PHE A 293 -8.85 -3.62 -19.07
C PHE A 293 -9.16 -4.12 -20.50
N ILE A 294 -9.61 -3.24 -21.40
CA ILE A 294 -9.88 -3.58 -22.80
C ILE A 294 -8.61 -4.05 -23.51
N ILE A 295 -7.48 -3.37 -23.30
CA ILE A 295 -6.19 -3.76 -23.87
C ILE A 295 -5.74 -5.14 -23.35
N ILE A 296 -5.88 -5.40 -22.05
CA ILE A 296 -5.54 -6.69 -21.45
C ILE A 296 -6.40 -7.81 -22.05
N TYR A 297 -7.72 -7.58 -22.16
CA TYR A 297 -8.63 -8.55 -22.76
C TYR A 297 -8.25 -8.85 -24.20
N TRP A 298 -7.97 -7.82 -25.00
CA TRP A 298 -7.55 -7.99 -26.40
C TRP A 298 -6.25 -8.74 -26.53
N LEU A 299 -5.24 -8.43 -25.71
CA LEU A 299 -3.95 -9.12 -25.71
C LEU A 299 -4.09 -10.59 -25.30
N TYR A 300 -4.92 -10.89 -24.32
CA TYR A 300 -5.14 -12.26 -23.89
C TYR A 300 -5.88 -13.08 -24.94
N SER A 301 -6.86 -12.52 -25.61
CA SER A 301 -7.59 -13.20 -26.69
C SER A 301 -6.75 -13.43 -27.93
N THR A 302 -5.78 -12.54 -28.23
CA THR A 302 -4.98 -12.60 -29.46
C THR A 302 -3.68 -13.41 -29.27
N TYR A 303 -2.93 -13.14 -28.18
CA TYR A 303 -1.58 -13.67 -28.00
C TYR A 303 -1.48 -14.79 -26.97
N HIS A 304 -2.49 -15.02 -26.15
CA HIS A 304 -2.53 -16.06 -25.10
C HIS A 304 -1.29 -16.09 -24.20
N ASN A 305 -0.73 -14.93 -23.88
CA ASN A 305 0.43 -14.81 -23.00
C ASN A 305 0.06 -14.12 -21.69
N TYR A 306 0.23 -14.85 -20.59
CA TYR A 306 -0.11 -14.41 -19.24
C TYR A 306 0.58 -13.10 -18.81
N LEU A 307 1.85 -12.89 -19.20
CA LEU A 307 2.63 -11.73 -18.78
C LEU A 307 2.19 -10.41 -19.44
N HIS A 308 1.44 -10.47 -20.54
CA HIS A 308 1.00 -9.26 -21.24
C HIS A 308 0.17 -8.33 -20.35
N ALA A 309 -0.69 -8.86 -19.46
CA ALA A 309 -1.44 -8.01 -18.53
C ALA A 309 -0.50 -7.20 -17.61
N PHE A 310 0.54 -7.84 -17.10
CA PHE A 310 1.48 -7.18 -16.20
C PHE A 310 2.35 -6.16 -16.92
N MET A 311 2.70 -6.39 -18.18
CA MET A 311 3.33 -5.39 -19.04
C MET A 311 2.42 -4.16 -19.24
N VAL A 312 1.13 -4.38 -19.56
CA VAL A 312 0.14 -3.29 -19.70
C VAL A 312 0.00 -2.50 -18.41
N ILE A 313 -0.02 -3.18 -17.25
CA ILE A 313 -0.12 -2.53 -15.94
C ILE A 313 1.14 -1.68 -15.67
N ALA A 314 2.32 -2.18 -15.98
CA ALA A 314 3.56 -1.45 -15.77
C ALA A 314 3.66 -0.22 -16.70
N ILE A 315 3.36 -0.38 -17.98
CA ILE A 315 3.31 0.73 -18.95
C ILE A 315 2.20 1.72 -18.55
N GLY A 316 1.05 1.21 -18.11
CA GLY A 316 -0.05 2.01 -17.60
C GLY A 316 0.35 2.80 -16.34
N GLY A 317 1.06 2.20 -15.39
CA GLY A 317 1.58 2.91 -14.22
C GLY A 317 2.51 4.07 -14.59
N PHE A 318 3.35 3.89 -15.59
CA PHE A 318 4.17 4.98 -16.13
C PHE A 318 3.30 6.06 -16.79
N GLY A 319 2.30 5.69 -17.60
CA GLY A 319 1.37 6.63 -18.22
C GLY A 319 0.52 7.41 -17.21
N GLU A 320 0.19 6.80 -16.07
CA GLU A 320 -0.57 7.44 -14.99
C GLU A 320 0.15 8.66 -14.41
N ILE A 321 1.49 8.69 -14.42
CA ILE A 321 2.27 9.88 -13.99
C ILE A 321 1.85 11.11 -14.82
N PHE A 322 1.82 10.98 -16.13
CA PHE A 322 1.44 12.08 -17.04
C PHE A 322 -0.05 12.41 -16.94
N GLN A 323 -0.90 11.40 -16.80
CA GLN A 323 -2.34 11.58 -16.60
C GLN A 323 -2.61 12.45 -15.36
N ARG A 324 -2.07 12.07 -14.20
CA ARG A 324 -2.26 12.80 -12.94
C ARG A 324 -1.61 14.19 -12.97
N ALA A 325 -0.45 14.33 -13.62
CA ALA A 325 0.17 15.62 -13.84
C ALA A 325 -0.71 16.56 -14.68
N ALA A 326 -1.33 16.04 -15.75
CA ALA A 326 -2.26 16.81 -16.57
C ALA A 326 -3.51 17.24 -15.80
N ILE A 327 -4.05 16.37 -14.94
CA ILE A 327 -5.17 16.70 -14.06
C ILE A 327 -4.76 17.78 -13.05
N LEU A 328 -3.59 17.64 -12.40
CA LEU A 328 -3.10 18.62 -11.44
C LEU A 328 -2.93 19.99 -12.08
N LYS A 329 -2.41 20.06 -13.32
CA LYS A 329 -2.26 21.33 -14.05
C LYS A 329 -3.59 22.05 -14.26
N ARG A 330 -4.72 21.30 -14.37
CA ARG A 330 -6.07 21.89 -14.50
C ARG A 330 -6.68 22.28 -13.16
N VAL A 331 -6.40 21.52 -12.10
CA VAL A 331 -7.01 21.68 -10.77
C VAL A 331 -6.26 22.72 -9.92
N LEU A 332 -4.93 22.73 -10.02
CA LEU A 332 -4.04 23.63 -9.27
C LEU A 332 -2.88 24.10 -10.20
N PRO A 333 -3.16 25.01 -11.15
CA PRO A 333 -2.18 25.46 -12.15
C PRO A 333 -0.99 26.22 -11.53
N GLU A 334 -1.18 26.79 -10.34
CA GLU A 334 -0.18 27.59 -9.62
C GLU A 334 0.96 26.73 -9.05
N LEU A 335 0.75 25.42 -8.85
CA LEU A 335 1.77 24.53 -8.32
C LEU A 335 2.74 24.09 -9.42
N PRO A 336 4.05 24.46 -9.34
CA PRO A 336 5.01 24.10 -10.37
C PRO A 336 5.30 22.60 -10.35
N GLN A 337 5.11 21.93 -11.48
CA GLN A 337 5.33 20.48 -11.58
C GLN A 337 6.77 20.08 -11.93
N ARG A 338 7.54 21.03 -12.51
CA ARG A 338 8.95 20.77 -12.90
C ARG A 338 9.82 20.20 -11.77
N PRO A 339 9.75 20.71 -10.51
CA PRO A 339 10.55 20.16 -9.42
C PRO A 339 10.20 18.71 -9.10
N LEU A 340 8.91 18.31 -9.22
CA LEU A 340 8.48 16.93 -9.01
C LEU A 340 9.08 16.00 -10.07
N PHE A 341 8.96 16.36 -11.37
CA PHE A 341 9.55 15.57 -12.45
C PHE A 341 11.07 15.47 -12.33
N PHE A 342 11.73 16.54 -11.91
CA PHE A 342 13.17 16.54 -11.69
C PHE A 342 13.58 15.60 -10.55
N THR A 343 12.83 15.61 -9.44
CA THR A 343 13.03 14.67 -8.32
C THR A 343 12.78 13.23 -8.76
N MET A 344 11.71 12.97 -9.53
CA MET A 344 11.43 11.65 -10.11
C MET A 344 12.58 11.16 -10.98
N ALA A 345 13.06 11.99 -11.90
CA ALA A 345 14.17 11.63 -12.77
C ALA A 345 15.46 11.33 -11.97
N LYS A 346 15.81 12.20 -11.01
CA LYS A 346 16.96 11.97 -10.13
C LYS A 346 16.85 10.65 -9.36
N VAL A 347 15.70 10.37 -8.74
CA VAL A 347 15.49 9.14 -8.00
C VAL A 347 15.56 7.93 -8.92
N SER A 348 14.89 7.97 -10.09
CA SER A 348 14.91 6.87 -11.04
C SER A 348 16.32 6.57 -11.54
N ILE A 349 17.09 7.59 -11.90
CA ILE A 349 18.49 7.44 -12.33
C ILE A 349 19.33 6.87 -11.18
N THR A 350 19.17 7.37 -9.96
CA THR A 350 19.92 6.89 -8.79
C THR A 350 19.62 5.41 -8.50
N VAL A 351 18.35 5.01 -8.57
CA VAL A 351 17.94 3.60 -8.39
C VAL A 351 18.54 2.74 -9.50
N LEU A 352 18.44 3.15 -10.76
CA LEU A 352 19.02 2.43 -11.90
C LEU A 352 20.54 2.28 -11.77
N VAL A 353 21.27 3.35 -11.45
CA VAL A 353 22.72 3.28 -11.26
C VAL A 353 23.10 2.39 -10.07
N ALA A 354 22.31 2.42 -8.98
CA ALA A 354 22.54 1.56 -7.82
C ALA A 354 22.33 0.07 -8.12
N THR A 355 21.57 -0.30 -9.15
CA THR A 355 21.40 -1.70 -9.56
C THR A 355 22.59 -2.25 -10.34
N PHE A 356 23.41 -1.40 -10.95
CA PHE A 356 24.50 -1.84 -11.82
C PHE A 356 25.54 -2.74 -11.11
N PRO A 357 26.05 -2.43 -9.90
CA PRO A 357 26.97 -3.30 -9.18
C PRO A 357 26.35 -4.66 -8.84
N VAL A 358 25.03 -4.70 -8.56
CA VAL A 358 24.31 -5.96 -8.28
C VAL A 358 24.30 -6.84 -9.52
N PHE A 359 23.96 -6.26 -10.68
CA PHE A 359 23.92 -6.95 -11.95
C PHE A 359 25.30 -7.54 -12.33
N ALA A 360 26.36 -6.79 -12.06
CA ALA A 360 27.72 -7.20 -12.36
C ALA A 360 28.19 -8.41 -11.51
N VAL A 361 27.67 -8.55 -10.29
CA VAL A 361 28.13 -9.59 -9.33
C VAL A 361 27.19 -10.79 -9.31
N GLU A 362 25.94 -10.67 -9.69
CA GLU A 362 24.92 -11.74 -9.62
C GLU A 362 25.37 -13.03 -10.30
N GLY A 363 25.98 -12.94 -11.50
CA GLY A 363 26.43 -14.08 -12.28
C GLY A 363 27.60 -14.87 -11.72
N TYR A 364 28.35 -14.30 -10.78
CA TYR A 364 29.55 -14.96 -10.18
C TYR A 364 29.22 -15.77 -8.93
N ILE A 365 28.01 -15.64 -8.37
CA ILE A 365 27.64 -16.29 -7.11
C ILE A 365 26.71 -17.47 -7.40
N SER A 366 27.23 -18.69 -7.32
CA SER A 366 26.46 -19.91 -7.57
C SER A 366 25.53 -20.31 -6.42
N HIS A 367 25.88 -19.98 -5.16
CA HIS A 367 25.10 -20.36 -4.00
C HIS A 367 23.93 -19.39 -3.75
N SER A 368 22.68 -19.86 -3.91
CA SER A 368 21.46 -19.03 -3.92
C SER A 368 21.28 -18.16 -2.68
N PHE A 369 21.50 -18.70 -1.47
CA PHE A 369 21.35 -17.93 -0.23
C PHE A 369 22.44 -16.86 -0.09
N LEU A 370 23.69 -17.20 -0.40
CA LEU A 370 24.81 -16.26 -0.37
C LEU A 370 24.62 -15.14 -1.40
N ARG A 371 24.12 -15.49 -2.59
CA ARG A 371 23.73 -14.52 -3.63
C ARG A 371 22.71 -13.51 -3.08
N LEU A 372 21.62 -13.99 -2.46
CA LEU A 372 20.58 -13.13 -1.88
C LEU A 372 21.17 -12.15 -0.84
N VAL A 373 22.02 -12.62 0.06
CA VAL A 373 22.61 -11.77 1.10
C VAL A 373 23.58 -10.75 0.51
N LEU A 374 24.51 -11.19 -0.35
CA LEU A 374 25.52 -10.31 -0.92
C LEU A 374 24.94 -9.26 -1.88
N THR A 375 24.01 -9.65 -2.75
CA THR A 375 23.33 -8.71 -3.67
C THR A 375 22.50 -7.68 -2.90
N THR A 376 21.83 -8.10 -1.83
CA THR A 376 21.07 -7.18 -0.96
C THR A 376 21.99 -6.19 -0.27
N LEU A 377 23.09 -6.64 0.36
CA LEU A 377 24.04 -5.77 1.02
C LEU A 377 24.71 -4.80 0.03
N LEU A 378 25.12 -5.31 -1.13
CA LEU A 378 25.73 -4.51 -2.19
C LEU A 378 24.77 -3.41 -2.68
N TYR A 379 23.50 -3.75 -2.87
CA TYR A 379 22.49 -2.78 -3.25
C TYR A 379 22.25 -1.71 -2.18
N ILE A 380 22.15 -2.12 -0.91
CA ILE A 380 21.98 -1.19 0.22
C ILE A 380 23.13 -0.18 0.28
N VAL A 381 24.37 -0.66 0.14
CA VAL A 381 25.56 0.20 0.14
C VAL A 381 25.58 1.13 -1.07
N SER A 382 25.32 0.61 -2.27
CA SER A 382 25.30 1.40 -3.51
C SER A 382 24.20 2.47 -3.46
N LEU A 383 22.96 2.08 -3.13
CA LEU A 383 21.83 3.01 -3.04
C LEU A 383 22.08 4.05 -1.95
N GLY A 384 22.56 3.63 -0.76
CA GLY A 384 22.86 4.52 0.36
C GLY A 384 23.93 5.56 -0.01
N GLY A 385 25.01 5.13 -0.62
CA GLY A 385 26.09 6.01 -1.09
C GLY A 385 25.65 6.99 -2.16
N LEU A 386 24.92 6.50 -3.18
CA LEU A 386 24.39 7.35 -4.25
C LEU A 386 23.27 8.30 -3.76
N ALA A 387 22.37 7.83 -2.90
CA ALA A 387 21.35 8.68 -2.30
C ALA A 387 21.98 9.81 -1.47
N TYR A 388 22.98 9.50 -0.65
CA TYR A 388 23.70 10.50 0.13
C TYR A 388 24.39 11.54 -0.75
N THR A 389 25.01 11.13 -1.87
CA THR A 389 25.77 12.04 -2.76
C THR A 389 24.92 12.78 -3.77
N LEU A 390 23.86 12.18 -4.33
CA LEU A 390 23.09 12.74 -5.44
C LEU A 390 21.72 13.30 -5.03
N LEU A 391 21.06 12.68 -4.04
CA LEU A 391 19.70 13.03 -3.71
C LEU A 391 19.58 14.01 -2.54
N LEU A 392 20.40 13.86 -1.49
CA LEU A 392 20.31 14.70 -0.31
C LEU A 392 20.95 16.06 -0.51
N SER A 393 20.26 17.12 -0.08
CA SER A 393 20.79 18.48 0.01
C SER A 393 21.88 18.57 1.10
N LYS A 394 22.69 19.63 1.08
CA LYS A 394 23.72 19.85 2.11
C LYS A 394 23.16 19.86 3.55
N GLN A 395 21.96 20.43 3.73
CA GLN A 395 21.29 20.46 5.04
C GLN A 395 20.84 19.08 5.49
N GLU A 396 20.24 18.30 4.59
CA GLU A 396 19.78 16.93 4.88
C GLU A 396 20.94 15.99 5.16
N ARG A 397 22.07 16.10 4.44
CA ARG A 397 23.31 15.35 4.72
C ARG A 397 23.82 15.63 6.14
N LYS A 398 23.80 16.90 6.55
CA LYS A 398 24.22 17.29 7.91
C LYS A 398 23.32 16.67 8.97
N ALA A 399 22.00 16.72 8.74
CA ALA A 399 21.02 16.11 9.64
C ALA A 399 21.20 14.58 9.77
N VAL A 400 21.46 13.89 8.65
CA VAL A 400 21.76 12.45 8.66
C VAL A 400 23.03 12.14 9.43
N LEU A 401 24.10 12.91 9.23
CA LEU A 401 25.37 12.74 9.97
C LEU A 401 25.19 12.96 11.49
N GLU A 402 24.49 14.02 11.86
CA GLU A 402 24.21 14.30 13.29
C GLU A 402 23.37 13.19 13.94
N PHE A 403 22.37 12.66 13.20
CA PHE A 403 21.58 11.53 13.68
C PHE A 403 22.43 10.28 13.89
N LEU A 404 23.28 9.92 12.92
CA LEU A 404 24.18 8.78 13.02
C LEU A 404 25.17 8.94 14.17
N GLN A 405 25.77 10.12 14.36
CA GLN A 405 26.66 10.42 15.47
C GLN A 405 25.95 10.27 16.82
N LYS A 406 24.73 10.77 16.97
CA LYS A 406 23.92 10.59 18.20
C LYS A 406 23.63 9.12 18.50
N GLN A 407 23.33 8.31 17.47
CA GLN A 407 23.09 6.88 17.65
C GLN A 407 24.38 6.12 18.05
N LEU A 408 25.50 6.43 17.42
CA LEU A 408 26.81 5.87 17.78
C LEU A 408 27.22 6.24 19.20
N GLN A 409 27.00 7.49 19.63
CA GLN A 409 27.25 7.91 21.00
C GLN A 409 26.37 7.15 22.01
N LYS A 410 25.09 6.96 21.72
CA LYS A 410 24.19 6.15 22.55
C LYS A 410 24.64 4.69 22.64
N PHE A 411 25.10 4.12 21.54
CA PHE A 411 25.60 2.75 21.51
C PHE A 411 26.89 2.61 22.33
N ASN A 412 27.83 3.53 22.20
CA ASN A 412 29.08 3.56 22.96
C ASN A 412 28.85 3.78 24.46
N LEU A 413 27.86 4.60 24.85
CA LEU A 413 27.46 4.79 26.25
C LEU A 413 26.79 3.55 26.84
N ARG A 414 26.04 2.76 26.06
CA ARG A 414 25.52 1.46 26.51
C ARG A 414 26.63 0.42 26.73
N LYS A 415 27.62 0.38 25.82
CA LYS A 415 28.76 -0.55 25.94
C LYS A 415 29.70 -0.22 27.09
N LYS A 416 29.73 1.02 27.59
CA LYS A 416 30.47 1.43 28.79
C LYS A 416 29.71 1.17 30.10
N ARG A 417 28.42 0.82 30.06
CA ARG A 417 27.60 0.51 31.24
C ARG A 417 27.37 -1.01 31.44
N GLN A 418 27.82 -1.83 30.52
CA GLN A 418 28.00 -3.28 30.66
C GLN A 418 29.48 -3.62 30.98
#